data_e926a6a5202a3e8e8247ea3b386f40c3
#
_entry.id   e926a6a5202a3e8e8247ea3b386f40c3
#
_cell.length_a   1.000
_cell.length_b   1.000
_cell.length_c   1.000
_cell.angle_alpha   90.00
_cell.angle_beta   90.00
_cell.angle_gamma   90.00
#
_symmetry.space_group_name_H-M   'P 1'
#
loop_
_entity.id
_entity.type
_entity.pdbx_description
1 polymer ?
#
loop_
_entity_poly.entity_id
_entity_poly.type
_entity_poly.pdbx_seq_one_letter_code
_entity_poly.pdbx_strand_id
1 'polypeptide(L)'
;MPEDIPNETPPRAVALSAESAEELAALCKIAARAPFSCNFHKFTPCGAVHAKFRRAAVASDEDEAAAILLAPIERGGAPKKLAFAFPGQGAAGAVPVAELRRVLPAFSKYLQIAEKAAERASGVSLSRILEKGRGVSALEEHLSVFAYGAALASQYIDWGFRPDFILPHSLGEYAALAVSGMADFAEAAQFVCRRALVIDSIKERGVMLHAEAPLDFAEELASRHAAELSVAAVNGAHSVVLSGTAKAARSAERALDAAKIPHRRLRVPYAAHSPLASQIAEKIAALPFPALNEPSCPVFSSIDGNPLTAAEVSRPPRRAEQCLRPARFDKVLASARNLAQGAQITAVEFGVHRTLAGAGLAALPQSRWLGASSMKSYVADKSREYCFKRGIMETAAALWEEGLADGAEWTQI
;
A
#
# COMPACT_ATOMS: atom_id res chain seq x y z
N MET A 1 17.40 8.71 -30.43
CA MET A 1 16.52 7.73 -31.05
C MET A 1 16.01 6.87 -29.90
N PRO A 2 14.71 6.83 -29.56
CA PRO A 2 14.22 5.79 -28.65
C PRO A 2 14.39 4.47 -29.39
N GLU A 3 15.04 3.52 -28.73
CA GLU A 3 15.10 2.14 -29.20
C GLU A 3 13.67 1.62 -29.33
N ASP A 4 13.36 1.02 -30.50
CA ASP A 4 12.09 0.36 -30.77
C ASP A 4 11.86 -0.73 -29.72
N ILE A 5 10.99 -0.43 -28.72
CA ILE A 5 10.50 -1.43 -27.78
C ILE A 5 9.72 -2.45 -28.61
N PRO A 6 10.05 -3.73 -28.56
CA PRO A 6 9.33 -4.77 -29.30
C PRO A 6 7.83 -4.62 -29.03
N ASN A 7 7.01 -4.88 -30.05
CA ASN A 7 5.55 -4.80 -29.99
C ASN A 7 5.03 -5.73 -28.86
N GLU A 8 4.93 -5.20 -27.64
CA GLU A 8 4.56 -5.97 -26.45
C GLU A 8 3.08 -6.32 -26.54
N THR A 9 2.78 -7.62 -26.58
CA THR A 9 1.39 -8.05 -26.42
C THR A 9 0.92 -7.70 -25.01
N PRO A 10 -0.09 -6.86 -24.84
CA PRO A 10 -0.56 -6.46 -23.53
C PRO A 10 -1.08 -7.68 -22.76
N PRO A 11 -0.88 -7.76 -21.44
CA PRO A 11 -1.41 -8.85 -20.64
C PRO A 11 -2.94 -8.82 -20.69
N ARG A 12 -3.53 -10.02 -20.75
CA ARG A 12 -4.97 -10.24 -20.73
C ARG A 12 -5.33 -11.14 -19.56
N ALA A 13 -6.56 -11.02 -19.06
CA ALA A 13 -7.06 -11.84 -17.98
C ALA A 13 -8.20 -12.74 -18.45
N VAL A 14 -8.21 -13.95 -17.92
CA VAL A 14 -9.31 -14.92 -18.04
C VAL A 14 -9.74 -15.30 -16.63
N ALA A 15 -11.04 -15.24 -16.35
CA ALA A 15 -11.63 -15.65 -15.09
C ALA A 15 -12.69 -16.72 -15.33
N LEU A 16 -12.55 -17.89 -14.69
CA LEU A 16 -13.45 -19.02 -14.81
C LEU A 16 -13.95 -19.41 -13.42
N SER A 17 -15.26 -19.70 -13.30
CA SER A 17 -15.86 -20.16 -12.05
C SER A 17 -16.83 -21.28 -12.29
N ALA A 18 -17.01 -22.17 -11.30
CA ALA A 18 -17.91 -23.32 -11.38
C ALA A 18 -18.39 -23.74 -9.98
N GLU A 19 -19.46 -24.52 -9.92
CA GLU A 19 -20.01 -25.05 -8.67
C GLU A 19 -19.24 -26.27 -8.17
N SER A 20 -18.49 -26.96 -9.06
CA SER A 20 -17.64 -28.09 -8.70
C SER A 20 -16.21 -27.94 -9.25
N ALA A 21 -15.26 -28.66 -8.64
CA ALA A 21 -13.87 -28.70 -9.10
C ALA A 21 -13.74 -29.41 -10.47
N GLU A 22 -14.56 -30.43 -10.72
CA GLU A 22 -14.60 -31.18 -11.97
C GLU A 22 -15.10 -30.30 -13.11
N GLU A 23 -16.15 -29.54 -12.89
CA GLU A 23 -16.70 -28.59 -13.85
C GLU A 23 -15.68 -27.47 -14.16
N LEU A 24 -15.04 -26.91 -13.13
CA LEU A 24 -13.99 -25.89 -13.32
C LEU A 24 -12.81 -26.46 -14.12
N ALA A 25 -12.37 -27.69 -13.82
CA ALA A 25 -11.29 -28.33 -14.56
C ALA A 25 -11.65 -28.57 -16.03
N ALA A 26 -12.92 -28.89 -16.33
CA ALA A 26 -13.40 -29.01 -17.70
C ALA A 26 -13.38 -27.66 -18.43
N LEU A 27 -13.87 -26.59 -17.78
CA LEU A 27 -13.81 -25.22 -18.31
C LEU A 27 -12.37 -24.76 -18.58
N CYS A 28 -11.44 -25.04 -17.66
CA CYS A 28 -10.02 -24.71 -17.83
C CYS A 28 -9.41 -25.41 -19.05
N LYS A 29 -9.74 -26.69 -19.28
CA LYS A 29 -9.28 -27.44 -20.48
C LYS A 29 -9.83 -26.86 -21.79
N ILE A 30 -11.07 -26.40 -21.80
CA ILE A 30 -11.69 -25.74 -22.96
C ILE A 30 -11.01 -24.37 -23.20
N ALA A 31 -10.88 -23.56 -22.16
CA ALA A 31 -10.28 -22.23 -22.26
C ALA A 31 -8.79 -22.30 -22.68
N ALA A 32 -8.03 -23.27 -22.18
CA ALA A 32 -6.63 -23.48 -22.54
C ALA A 32 -6.40 -23.86 -24.03
N ARG A 33 -7.44 -24.28 -24.74
CA ARG A 33 -7.39 -24.60 -26.17
C ARG A 33 -7.96 -23.51 -27.07
N ALA A 34 -8.56 -22.48 -26.46
CA ALA A 34 -9.17 -21.41 -27.24
C ALA A 34 -8.10 -20.37 -27.63
N PRO A 35 -8.14 -19.84 -28.86
CA PRO A 35 -7.21 -18.79 -29.27
C PRO A 35 -7.33 -17.56 -28.32
N PHE A 36 -6.21 -17.00 -27.90
CA PHE A 36 -6.15 -15.82 -27.01
C PHE A 36 -6.81 -14.57 -27.62
N SER A 37 -7.07 -14.61 -28.93
CA SER A 37 -7.80 -13.59 -29.68
C SER A 37 -9.32 -13.65 -29.49
N CYS A 38 -9.85 -14.77 -28.99
CA CYS A 38 -11.27 -14.87 -28.65
C CYS A 38 -11.55 -13.99 -27.43
N ASN A 39 -12.55 -13.10 -27.52
CA ASN A 39 -13.03 -12.29 -26.40
C ASN A 39 -13.44 -13.20 -25.23
N PHE A 40 -12.51 -13.51 -24.34
CA PHE A 40 -12.71 -14.39 -23.17
C PHE A 40 -13.78 -13.88 -22.20
N HIS A 41 -14.20 -12.61 -22.29
CA HIS A 41 -15.37 -12.08 -21.58
C HIS A 41 -16.67 -12.90 -21.80
N LYS A 42 -16.71 -13.80 -22.78
CA LYS A 42 -17.86 -14.69 -23.06
C LYS A 42 -17.80 -16.03 -22.32
N PHE A 43 -16.67 -16.38 -21.69
CA PHE A 43 -16.53 -17.65 -20.97
C PHE A 43 -16.75 -17.56 -19.45
N THR A 44 -16.99 -16.38 -18.92
CA THR A 44 -17.59 -16.30 -17.58
C THR A 44 -19.05 -16.74 -17.73
N PRO A 45 -19.46 -17.90 -17.19
CA PRO A 45 -20.86 -18.29 -17.25
C PRO A 45 -21.68 -17.14 -16.65
N CYS A 46 -22.53 -16.53 -17.47
CA CYS A 46 -23.45 -15.49 -17.02
C CYS A 46 -24.35 -16.12 -15.94
N GLY A 47 -24.08 -15.82 -14.67
CA GLY A 47 -24.84 -16.35 -13.52
C GLY A 47 -24.03 -16.98 -12.39
N ALA A 48 -22.74 -17.26 -12.56
CA ALA A 48 -21.92 -17.90 -11.52
C ALA A 48 -21.16 -16.89 -10.63
N VAL A 49 -21.79 -15.78 -10.27
CA VAL A 49 -21.18 -14.70 -9.44
C VAL A 49 -20.72 -15.21 -8.06
N HIS A 50 -21.28 -16.32 -7.58
CA HIS A 50 -20.98 -16.90 -6.26
C HIS A 50 -20.40 -18.33 -6.31
N ALA A 51 -19.89 -18.77 -7.47
CA ALA A 51 -19.35 -20.12 -7.59
C ALA A 51 -18.16 -20.37 -6.68
N LYS A 52 -18.13 -21.55 -6.05
CA LYS A 52 -17.14 -21.91 -5.00
C LYS A 52 -15.74 -22.14 -5.54
N PHE A 53 -15.64 -22.57 -6.80
CA PHE A 53 -14.37 -22.90 -7.43
C PHE A 53 -14.06 -21.85 -8.49
N ARG A 54 -12.89 -21.26 -8.40
CA ARG A 54 -12.46 -20.13 -9.25
C ARG A 54 -11.04 -20.36 -9.75
N ARG A 55 -10.80 -19.97 -10.99
CA ARG A 55 -9.47 -19.96 -11.61
C ARG A 55 -9.34 -18.73 -12.48
N ALA A 56 -8.23 -18.00 -12.32
CA ALA A 56 -7.89 -16.89 -13.17
C ALA A 56 -6.50 -17.05 -13.77
N ALA A 57 -6.33 -16.60 -15.00
CA ALA A 57 -5.04 -16.49 -15.66
C ALA A 57 -4.83 -15.07 -16.14
N VAL A 58 -3.64 -14.53 -15.88
CA VAL A 58 -3.15 -13.28 -16.45
C VAL A 58 -1.93 -13.64 -17.28
N ALA A 59 -2.02 -13.48 -18.59
CA ALA A 59 -1.03 -13.98 -19.53
C ALA A 59 -0.88 -13.05 -20.74
N SER A 60 0.24 -13.16 -21.44
CA SER A 60 0.54 -12.40 -22.66
C SER A 60 0.41 -13.23 -23.92
N ASP A 61 0.40 -14.55 -23.79
CA ASP A 61 0.24 -15.50 -24.87
C ASP A 61 -0.57 -16.73 -24.45
N GLU A 62 -0.85 -17.59 -25.44
CA GLU A 62 -1.68 -18.79 -25.30
C GLU A 62 -1.03 -19.87 -24.43
N ASP A 63 0.27 -20.06 -24.56
CA ASP A 63 1.02 -21.09 -23.82
C ASP A 63 1.08 -20.74 -22.32
N GLU A 64 1.34 -19.47 -22.00
CA GLU A 64 1.32 -18.98 -20.63
C GLU A 64 -0.09 -19.12 -20.00
N ALA A 65 -1.14 -18.73 -20.74
CA ALA A 65 -2.51 -18.86 -20.28
C ALA A 65 -2.88 -20.34 -20.05
N ALA A 66 -2.53 -21.23 -20.97
CA ALA A 66 -2.78 -22.66 -20.82
C ALA A 66 -2.04 -23.25 -19.62
N ALA A 67 -0.78 -22.90 -19.42
CA ALA A 67 0.00 -23.36 -18.28
C ALA A 67 -0.63 -22.97 -16.94
N ILE A 68 -1.13 -21.73 -16.81
CA ILE A 68 -1.81 -21.25 -15.60
C ILE A 68 -3.15 -21.96 -15.41
N LEU A 69 -3.99 -22.05 -16.46
CA LEU A 69 -5.33 -22.63 -16.36
C LEU A 69 -5.30 -24.13 -16.05
N LEU A 70 -4.30 -24.86 -16.56
CA LEU A 70 -4.14 -26.30 -16.35
C LEU A 70 -3.38 -26.67 -15.07
N ALA A 71 -2.79 -25.71 -14.37
CA ALA A 71 -2.15 -25.97 -13.09
C ALA A 71 -3.15 -26.53 -12.06
N PRO A 72 -2.69 -27.35 -11.08
CA PRO A 72 -3.57 -27.88 -10.03
C PRO A 72 -4.37 -26.77 -9.33
N ILE A 73 -5.67 -27.03 -9.12
CA ILE A 73 -6.55 -26.12 -8.39
C ILE A 73 -6.33 -26.38 -6.89
N GLU A 74 -5.76 -25.40 -6.18
CA GLU A 74 -5.69 -25.47 -4.74
C GLU A 74 -7.10 -25.31 -4.17
N ARG A 75 -7.55 -26.27 -3.36
CA ARG A 75 -8.89 -26.22 -2.75
C ARG A 75 -8.95 -25.06 -1.77
N GLY A 76 -10.09 -24.37 -1.75
CA GLY A 76 -10.37 -23.27 -0.85
C GLY A 76 -10.09 -23.66 0.61
N GLY A 77 -9.33 -22.79 1.27
CA GLY A 77 -8.89 -22.96 2.66
C GLY A 77 -9.87 -22.40 3.69
N ALA A 78 -9.34 -22.15 4.89
CA ALA A 78 -10.05 -21.49 5.99
C ALA A 78 -10.67 -20.13 5.57
N PRO A 79 -11.66 -19.63 6.32
CA PRO A 79 -12.19 -18.29 6.11
C PRO A 79 -11.08 -17.26 5.96
N LYS A 80 -11.22 -16.37 5.00
CA LYS A 80 -10.22 -15.33 4.70
C LYS A 80 -10.75 -13.96 5.04
N LYS A 81 -9.83 -13.09 5.46
CA LYS A 81 -10.06 -11.66 5.71
C LYS A 81 -9.19 -10.83 4.79
N LEU A 82 -9.81 -9.90 4.07
CA LEU A 82 -9.09 -8.96 3.22
C LEU A 82 -8.64 -7.75 4.02
N ALA A 83 -7.36 -7.46 3.99
CA ALA A 83 -6.80 -6.25 4.58
C ALA A 83 -6.22 -5.33 3.49
N PHE A 84 -6.49 -4.03 3.58
CA PHE A 84 -5.77 -3.04 2.80
C PHE A 84 -4.68 -2.42 3.65
N ALA A 85 -3.43 -2.47 3.19
CA ALA A 85 -2.27 -1.94 3.89
C ALA A 85 -1.74 -0.69 3.18
N PHE A 86 -1.63 0.42 3.93
CA PHE A 86 -1.14 1.68 3.41
C PHE A 86 0.22 2.01 4.05
N PRO A 87 1.30 2.02 3.26
CA PRO A 87 2.63 2.32 3.75
C PRO A 87 2.83 3.80 4.05
N GLY A 88 3.89 4.10 4.80
CA GLY A 88 4.38 5.45 5.05
C GLY A 88 5.36 5.93 3.98
N GLN A 89 6.14 6.97 4.34
CA GLN A 89 7.21 7.49 3.50
C GLN A 89 8.25 6.41 3.16
N GLY A 90 8.84 6.50 1.98
CA GLY A 90 9.78 5.50 1.44
C GLY A 90 9.12 4.50 0.48
N ALA A 91 7.79 4.52 0.35
CA ALA A 91 7.04 3.66 -0.56
C ALA A 91 6.77 4.29 -1.93
N ALA A 92 7.15 5.55 -2.14
CA ALA A 92 7.03 6.23 -3.43
C ALA A 92 7.96 5.61 -4.49
N GLY A 93 7.51 5.63 -5.73
CA GLY A 93 8.25 5.18 -6.90
C GLY A 93 7.66 5.76 -8.17
N ALA A 94 8.34 5.58 -9.29
CA ALA A 94 7.85 6.09 -10.57
C ALA A 94 6.65 5.26 -11.07
N VAL A 95 5.59 5.96 -11.45
CA VAL A 95 4.30 5.39 -11.87
C VAL A 95 4.00 5.78 -13.32
N PRO A 96 3.55 4.87 -14.18
CA PRO A 96 3.11 5.19 -15.55
C PRO A 96 1.70 5.79 -15.52
N VAL A 97 1.60 7.06 -15.11
CA VAL A 97 0.33 7.74 -14.79
C VAL A 97 -0.61 7.76 -15.99
N ALA A 98 -0.09 8.08 -17.19
CA ALA A 98 -0.91 8.19 -18.40
C ALA A 98 -1.61 6.88 -18.74
N GLU A 99 -0.87 5.76 -18.69
CA GLU A 99 -1.41 4.43 -18.96
C GLU A 99 -2.43 4.00 -17.91
N LEU A 100 -2.10 4.14 -16.61
CA LEU A 100 -3.04 3.78 -15.55
C LEU A 100 -4.33 4.59 -15.60
N ARG A 101 -4.26 5.88 -15.93
CA ARG A 101 -5.46 6.70 -16.13
C ARG A 101 -6.33 6.20 -17.27
N ARG A 102 -5.72 5.68 -18.34
CA ARG A 102 -6.44 5.19 -19.51
C ARG A 102 -7.22 3.90 -19.22
N VAL A 103 -6.65 3.02 -18.37
CA VAL A 103 -7.20 1.68 -18.14
C VAL A 103 -7.92 1.51 -16.80
N LEU A 104 -7.77 2.46 -15.85
CA LEU A 104 -8.32 2.38 -14.49
C LEU A 104 -9.23 3.59 -14.20
N PRO A 105 -10.54 3.52 -14.50
CA PRO A 105 -11.44 4.68 -14.38
C PRO A 105 -11.54 5.27 -12.96
N ALA A 106 -11.69 4.42 -11.93
CA ALA A 106 -11.78 4.90 -10.56
C ALA A 106 -10.43 5.48 -10.09
N PHE A 107 -9.31 4.84 -10.39
CA PHE A 107 -7.97 5.40 -10.15
C PHE A 107 -7.83 6.78 -10.80
N SER A 108 -8.21 6.92 -12.08
CA SER A 108 -8.16 8.19 -12.82
C SER A 108 -8.98 9.28 -12.14
N LYS A 109 -10.21 8.96 -11.71
CA LYS A 109 -11.11 9.87 -10.99
C LYS A 109 -10.48 10.37 -9.69
N TYR A 110 -10.02 9.48 -8.83
CA TYR A 110 -9.48 9.84 -7.52
C TYR A 110 -8.12 10.52 -7.63
N LEU A 111 -7.27 10.10 -8.58
CA LEU A 111 -6.02 10.80 -8.86
C LEU A 111 -6.27 12.24 -9.33
N GLN A 112 -7.27 12.49 -10.16
CA GLN A 112 -7.65 13.85 -10.59
C GLN A 112 -8.11 14.72 -9.41
N ILE A 113 -8.81 14.14 -8.42
CA ILE A 113 -9.20 14.85 -7.20
C ILE A 113 -7.97 15.26 -6.40
N ALA A 114 -7.02 14.33 -6.18
CA ALA A 114 -5.76 14.62 -5.50
C ALA A 114 -4.92 15.65 -6.24
N GLU A 115 -4.88 15.60 -7.58
CA GLU A 115 -4.15 16.55 -8.42
C GLU A 115 -4.69 17.98 -8.27
N LYS A 116 -6.03 18.15 -8.34
CA LYS A 116 -6.66 19.46 -8.09
C LYS A 116 -6.39 19.98 -6.66
N ALA A 117 -6.36 19.08 -5.68
CA ALA A 117 -6.05 19.44 -4.29
C ALA A 117 -4.59 19.92 -4.15
N ALA A 118 -3.64 19.20 -4.75
CA ALA A 118 -2.22 19.55 -4.78
C ALA A 118 -1.95 20.88 -5.50
N GLU A 119 -2.54 21.07 -6.67
CA GLU A 119 -2.42 22.30 -7.44
C GLU A 119 -2.92 23.52 -6.65
N ARG A 120 -4.10 23.43 -6.04
CA ARG A 120 -4.67 24.52 -5.23
C ARG A 120 -3.85 24.84 -3.98
N ALA A 121 -3.25 23.83 -3.34
CA ALA A 121 -2.54 24.00 -2.08
C ALA A 121 -1.06 24.39 -2.26
N SER A 122 -0.43 24.03 -3.37
CA SER A 122 1.02 24.18 -3.57
C SER A 122 1.45 24.56 -5.00
N GLY A 123 0.54 24.56 -5.96
CA GLY A 123 0.87 24.82 -7.37
C GLY A 123 1.67 23.72 -8.06
N VAL A 124 1.84 22.54 -7.44
CA VAL A 124 2.62 21.44 -8.02
C VAL A 124 1.78 20.52 -8.89
N SER A 125 2.39 19.97 -9.94
CA SER A 125 1.78 18.92 -10.76
C SER A 125 2.03 17.55 -10.15
N LEU A 126 0.98 16.93 -9.60
CA LEU A 126 1.06 15.60 -9.02
C LEU A 126 1.46 14.52 -10.04
N SER A 127 0.95 14.59 -11.27
CA SER A 127 1.31 13.63 -12.32
C SER A 127 2.83 13.64 -12.60
N ARG A 128 3.45 14.81 -12.69
CA ARG A 128 4.92 14.91 -12.87
C ARG A 128 5.69 14.34 -11.67
N ILE A 129 5.19 14.54 -10.46
CA ILE A 129 5.80 13.98 -9.25
C ILE A 129 5.76 12.44 -9.30
N LEU A 130 4.62 11.87 -9.64
CA LEU A 130 4.43 10.41 -9.74
C LEU A 130 5.27 9.80 -10.86
N GLU A 131 5.38 10.44 -12.03
CA GLU A 131 6.19 9.97 -13.15
C GLU A 131 7.69 10.02 -12.84
N LYS A 132 8.14 11.07 -12.14
CA LYS A 132 9.52 11.21 -11.65
C LYS A 132 9.87 10.12 -10.62
N GLY A 133 8.89 9.71 -9.81
CA GLY A 133 9.03 8.71 -8.78
C GLY A 133 9.40 9.28 -7.43
N ARG A 134 10.63 9.02 -6.96
CA ARG A 134 11.03 9.40 -5.62
C ARG A 134 11.10 10.91 -5.43
N GLY A 135 10.41 11.42 -4.41
CA GLY A 135 10.40 12.82 -4.03
C GLY A 135 11.67 13.27 -3.31
N VAL A 136 12.06 14.53 -3.51
CA VAL A 136 13.19 15.18 -2.80
C VAL A 136 12.70 16.03 -1.61
N SER A 137 11.41 16.26 -1.50
CA SER A 137 10.74 17.00 -0.42
C SER A 137 9.67 16.16 0.24
N ALA A 138 9.22 16.58 1.44
CA ALA A 138 8.07 15.94 2.09
C ALA A 138 6.80 16.09 1.26
N LEU A 139 6.63 17.21 0.56
CA LEU A 139 5.49 17.44 -0.32
C LEU A 139 5.42 16.39 -1.45
N GLU A 140 6.52 16.21 -2.18
CA GLU A 140 6.57 15.23 -3.28
C GLU A 140 6.36 13.79 -2.77
N GLU A 141 7.03 13.41 -1.69
CA GLU A 141 6.93 12.06 -1.12
C GLU A 141 5.54 11.77 -0.58
N HIS A 142 4.98 12.69 0.24
CA HIS A 142 3.67 12.47 0.86
C HIS A 142 2.53 12.44 -0.15
N LEU A 143 2.57 13.34 -1.14
CA LEU A 143 1.56 13.34 -2.19
C LEU A 143 1.65 12.07 -3.04
N SER A 144 2.87 11.60 -3.38
CA SER A 144 3.03 10.37 -4.15
C SER A 144 2.46 9.16 -3.42
N VAL A 145 2.84 8.98 -2.16
CA VAL A 145 2.39 7.83 -1.36
C VAL A 145 0.88 7.86 -1.15
N PHE A 146 0.33 9.02 -0.74
CA PHE A 146 -1.10 9.18 -0.51
C PHE A 146 -1.91 8.98 -1.80
N ALA A 147 -1.62 9.77 -2.83
CA ALA A 147 -2.46 9.82 -4.02
C ALA A 147 -2.43 8.51 -4.81
N TYR A 148 -1.25 7.92 -4.99
CA TYR A 148 -1.14 6.63 -5.66
C TYR A 148 -1.85 5.53 -4.88
N GLY A 149 -1.55 5.39 -3.57
CA GLY A 149 -2.10 4.32 -2.75
C GLY A 149 -3.61 4.42 -2.61
N ALA A 150 -4.13 5.61 -2.29
CA ALA A 150 -5.57 5.81 -2.09
C ALA A 150 -6.37 5.71 -3.41
N ALA A 151 -5.85 6.25 -4.52
CA ALA A 151 -6.53 6.14 -5.81
C ALA A 151 -6.55 4.69 -6.31
N LEU A 152 -5.45 3.93 -6.16
CA LEU A 152 -5.40 2.53 -6.56
C LEU A 152 -6.32 1.66 -5.68
N ALA A 153 -6.34 1.89 -4.37
CA ALA A 153 -7.27 1.20 -3.47
C ALA A 153 -8.73 1.48 -3.83
N SER A 154 -9.05 2.71 -4.23
CA SER A 154 -10.39 3.06 -4.72
C SER A 154 -10.76 2.29 -5.99
N GLN A 155 -9.80 1.98 -6.86
CA GLN A 155 -10.04 1.12 -8.02
C GLN A 155 -10.34 -0.33 -7.61
N TYR A 156 -9.61 -0.87 -6.62
CA TYR A 156 -9.92 -2.20 -6.09
C TYR A 156 -11.31 -2.26 -5.46
N ILE A 157 -11.70 -1.20 -4.74
CA ILE A 157 -13.06 -1.08 -4.19
C ILE A 157 -14.12 -1.01 -5.29
N ASP A 158 -13.86 -0.29 -6.38
CA ASP A 158 -14.74 -0.20 -7.54
C ASP A 158 -14.95 -1.58 -8.20
N TRP A 159 -13.93 -2.44 -8.20
CA TRP A 159 -14.02 -3.84 -8.63
C TRP A 159 -14.67 -4.78 -7.60
N GLY A 160 -15.16 -4.27 -6.48
CA GLY A 160 -15.84 -5.07 -5.46
C GLY A 160 -14.94 -5.65 -4.37
N PHE A 161 -13.62 -5.43 -4.40
CA PHE A 161 -12.73 -5.86 -3.31
C PHE A 161 -12.90 -4.95 -2.09
N ARG A 162 -13.67 -5.41 -1.10
CA ARG A 162 -13.98 -4.66 0.12
C ARG A 162 -13.09 -5.14 1.26
N PRO A 163 -12.26 -4.27 1.87
CA PRO A 163 -11.45 -4.69 3.01
C PRO A 163 -12.31 -4.95 4.25
N ASP A 164 -11.98 -6.00 4.99
CA ASP A 164 -12.53 -6.23 6.33
C ASP A 164 -11.96 -5.25 7.36
N PHE A 165 -10.71 -4.78 7.13
CA PHE A 165 -10.04 -3.78 7.94
C PHE A 165 -8.83 -3.18 7.19
N ILE A 166 -8.35 -2.04 7.69
CA ILE A 166 -7.24 -1.31 7.07
C ILE A 166 -6.05 -1.17 8.02
N LEU A 167 -4.85 -1.45 7.49
CA LEU A 167 -3.56 -1.49 8.19
C LEU A 167 -2.68 -0.31 7.75
N PRO A 168 -2.76 0.85 8.41
CA PRO A 168 -1.93 1.98 8.04
C PRO A 168 -0.57 1.96 8.76
N HIS A 169 0.43 2.52 8.10
CA HIS A 169 1.72 2.83 8.71
C HIS A 169 2.01 4.33 8.57
N SER A 170 2.10 5.06 9.68
CA SER A 170 2.46 6.49 9.69
C SER A 170 1.61 7.33 8.72
N LEU A 171 2.23 7.91 7.68
CA LEU A 171 1.57 8.69 6.61
C LEU A 171 0.38 7.94 5.96
N GLY A 172 0.48 6.62 5.85
CA GLY A 172 -0.59 5.76 5.30
C GLY A 172 -1.91 5.86 6.05
N GLU A 173 -1.93 6.39 7.28
CA GLU A 173 -3.16 6.64 8.02
C GLU A 173 -4.10 7.60 7.28
N TYR A 174 -3.58 8.62 6.60
CA TYR A 174 -4.43 9.55 5.85
C TYR A 174 -5.05 8.93 4.59
N ALA A 175 -4.33 8.02 3.93
CA ALA A 175 -4.90 7.23 2.84
C ALA A 175 -5.98 6.28 3.35
N ALA A 176 -5.77 5.67 4.52
CA ALA A 176 -6.75 4.82 5.19
C ALA A 176 -8.04 5.59 5.56
N LEU A 177 -7.91 6.82 6.09
CA LEU A 177 -9.06 7.69 6.38
C LEU A 177 -9.89 8.00 5.12
N ALA A 178 -9.21 8.32 4.01
CA ALA A 178 -9.90 8.63 2.75
C ALA A 178 -10.58 7.40 2.14
N VAL A 179 -9.90 6.26 2.11
CA VAL A 179 -10.39 5.03 1.46
C VAL A 179 -11.51 4.36 2.27
N SER A 180 -11.48 4.46 3.59
CA SER A 180 -12.57 3.97 4.45
C SER A 180 -13.82 4.85 4.45
N GLY A 181 -13.78 6.02 3.79
CA GLY A 181 -14.85 7.01 3.82
C GLY A 181 -14.93 7.79 5.13
N MET A 182 -13.95 7.63 6.04
CA MET A 182 -13.88 8.41 7.27
C MET A 182 -13.63 9.89 6.97
N ALA A 183 -12.81 10.21 5.99
CA ALA A 183 -12.58 11.57 5.50
C ALA A 183 -12.96 11.71 4.03
N ASP A 184 -13.45 12.87 3.63
CA ASP A 184 -13.59 13.21 2.21
C ASP A 184 -12.22 13.14 1.52
N PHE A 185 -12.16 12.55 0.34
CA PHE A 185 -10.91 12.30 -0.37
C PHE A 185 -10.18 13.59 -0.75
N ALA A 186 -10.92 14.61 -1.21
CA ALA A 186 -10.32 15.89 -1.61
C ALA A 186 -9.79 16.65 -0.39
N GLU A 187 -10.52 16.65 0.73
CA GLU A 187 -10.10 17.28 1.97
C GLU A 187 -8.89 16.57 2.58
N ALA A 188 -8.85 15.24 2.56
CA ALA A 188 -7.70 14.45 2.99
C ALA A 188 -6.45 14.76 2.15
N ALA A 189 -6.59 14.84 0.82
CA ALA A 189 -5.50 15.24 -0.09
C ALA A 189 -4.98 16.66 0.22
N GLN A 190 -5.88 17.61 0.46
CA GLN A 190 -5.51 18.98 0.84
C GLN A 190 -4.78 19.00 2.18
N PHE A 191 -5.25 18.23 3.17
CA PHE A 191 -4.58 18.15 4.47
C PHE A 191 -3.18 17.58 4.34
N VAL A 192 -2.99 16.47 3.61
CA VAL A 192 -1.67 15.86 3.37
C VAL A 192 -0.73 16.87 2.70
N CYS A 193 -1.23 17.63 1.73
CA CYS A 193 -0.46 18.67 1.06
C CYS A 193 0.00 19.77 2.03
N ARG A 194 -0.93 20.35 2.79
CA ARG A 194 -0.62 21.41 3.79
C ARG A 194 0.33 20.91 4.87
N ARG A 195 0.09 19.69 5.37
CA ARG A 195 0.97 19.03 6.34
C ARG A 195 2.39 18.89 5.80
N ALA A 196 2.54 18.43 4.57
CA ALA A 196 3.84 18.25 3.95
C ALA A 196 4.59 19.59 3.76
N LEU A 197 3.91 20.66 3.37
CA LEU A 197 4.48 22.03 3.30
C LEU A 197 4.99 22.51 4.66
N VAL A 198 4.24 22.23 5.74
CA VAL A 198 4.71 22.54 7.10
C VAL A 198 5.96 21.74 7.44
N ILE A 199 6.01 20.45 7.10
CA ILE A 199 7.18 19.61 7.31
C ILE A 199 8.37 20.10 6.50
N ASP A 200 8.18 20.53 5.25
CA ASP A 200 9.24 21.08 4.41
C ASP A 200 9.85 22.38 4.97
N SER A 201 9.18 23.05 5.93
CA SER A 201 9.74 24.20 6.64
C SER A 201 10.79 23.83 7.71
N ILE A 202 10.98 22.54 8.03
CA ILE A 202 12.03 22.07 8.95
C ILE A 202 13.39 22.30 8.30
N LYS A 203 14.25 23.08 8.96
CA LYS A 203 15.58 23.42 8.44
C LYS A 203 16.54 22.23 8.49
N GLU A 204 16.58 21.53 9.62
CA GLU A 204 17.42 20.33 9.80
C GLU A 204 16.64 19.08 9.38
N ARG A 205 17.06 18.48 8.28
CA ARG A 205 16.36 17.30 7.70
C ARG A 205 16.52 16.04 8.52
N GLY A 206 17.66 15.89 9.24
CA GLY A 206 17.98 14.72 10.04
C GLY A 206 18.15 13.43 9.24
N VAL A 207 18.11 12.30 9.93
CA VAL A 207 18.34 10.95 9.38
C VAL A 207 17.37 9.97 10.00
N MET A 208 16.89 9.02 9.21
CA MET A 208 16.17 7.83 9.69
C MET A 208 17.01 6.58 9.45
N LEU A 209 17.07 5.71 10.45
CA LEU A 209 17.91 4.52 10.50
C LEU A 209 17.08 3.30 10.86
N HIS A 210 16.89 2.39 9.92
CA HIS A 210 16.29 1.08 10.20
C HIS A 210 17.35 0.19 10.86
N ALA A 211 16.95 -0.54 11.90
CA ALA A 211 17.79 -1.51 12.59
C ALA A 211 17.01 -2.81 12.87
N GLU A 212 17.69 -3.95 12.71
CA GLU A 212 17.18 -5.27 13.10
C GLU A 212 17.42 -5.51 14.60
N ALA A 213 16.93 -4.59 15.42
CA ALA A 213 17.10 -4.55 16.86
C ALA A 213 15.78 -4.74 17.60
N PRO A 214 15.79 -5.30 18.82
CA PRO A 214 14.65 -5.28 19.72
C PRO A 214 14.39 -3.85 20.21
N LEU A 215 13.13 -3.60 20.62
CA LEU A 215 12.67 -2.26 20.98
C LEU A 215 13.44 -1.69 22.18
N ASP A 216 13.70 -2.48 23.20
CA ASP A 216 14.44 -2.07 24.42
C ASP A 216 15.84 -1.54 24.10
N PHE A 217 16.57 -2.22 23.21
CA PHE A 217 17.86 -1.76 22.73
C PHE A 217 17.76 -0.41 21.99
N ALA A 218 16.75 -0.25 21.14
CA ALA A 218 16.52 0.99 20.42
C ALA A 218 16.11 2.15 21.35
N GLU A 219 15.28 1.88 22.37
CA GLU A 219 14.90 2.84 23.39
C GLU A 219 16.09 3.25 24.26
N GLU A 220 16.96 2.33 24.61
CA GLU A 220 18.21 2.64 25.30
C GLU A 220 19.11 3.57 24.46
N LEU A 221 19.28 3.29 23.16
CA LEU A 221 20.04 4.17 22.28
C LEU A 221 19.40 5.57 22.16
N ALA A 222 18.08 5.63 22.03
CA ALA A 222 17.34 6.89 21.95
C ALA A 222 17.47 7.70 23.25
N SER A 223 17.39 7.04 24.42
CA SER A 223 17.47 7.69 25.71
C SER A 223 18.83 8.39 25.97
N ARG A 224 19.92 7.83 25.44
CA ARG A 224 21.27 8.44 25.52
C ARG A 224 21.36 9.76 24.75
N HIS A 225 20.42 10.01 23.84
CA HIS A 225 20.34 11.19 22.97
C HIS A 225 18.92 11.78 22.91
N ALA A 226 18.18 11.79 24.02
CA ALA A 226 16.75 12.05 24.06
C ALA A 226 16.30 13.37 23.39
N ALA A 227 17.14 14.39 23.35
CA ALA A 227 16.85 15.65 22.66
C ALA A 227 17.11 15.61 21.14
N GLU A 228 17.79 14.59 20.63
CA GLU A 228 18.29 14.53 19.26
C GLU A 228 17.89 13.24 18.53
N LEU A 229 17.43 12.19 19.23
CA LEU A 229 17.10 10.88 18.68
C LEU A 229 15.86 10.30 19.36
N SER A 230 15.02 9.62 18.60
CA SER A 230 13.85 8.87 19.09
C SER A 230 13.67 7.56 18.33
N VAL A 231 12.91 6.63 18.91
CA VAL A 231 12.31 5.53 18.15
C VAL A 231 11.17 6.11 17.31
N ALA A 232 11.27 6.00 15.99
CA ALA A 232 10.32 6.55 15.04
C ALA A 232 9.27 5.51 14.58
N ALA A 233 9.65 4.23 14.52
CA ALA A 233 8.72 3.17 14.20
C ALA A 233 9.13 1.85 14.88
N VAL A 234 8.12 1.05 15.22
CA VAL A 234 8.26 -0.33 15.66
C VAL A 234 7.44 -1.19 14.69
N ASN A 235 8.14 -1.91 13.81
CA ASN A 235 7.52 -2.70 12.76
C ASN A 235 7.34 -4.17 13.20
N GLY A 236 8.05 -4.59 14.22
CA GLY A 236 8.00 -5.95 14.77
C GLY A 236 9.03 -6.14 15.87
N ALA A 237 9.15 -7.36 16.42
CA ALA A 237 10.00 -7.70 17.56
C ALA A 237 11.49 -7.32 17.33
N HIS A 238 11.98 -7.43 16.10
CA HIS A 238 13.37 -7.12 15.72
C HIS A 238 13.42 -6.17 14.52
N SER A 239 12.49 -5.24 14.41
CA SER A 239 12.46 -4.26 13.30
C SER A 239 12.02 -2.91 13.81
N VAL A 240 12.95 -2.01 14.00
CA VAL A 240 12.73 -0.65 14.52
C VAL A 240 13.34 0.39 13.60
N VAL A 241 12.84 1.62 13.70
CA VAL A 241 13.42 2.79 13.03
C VAL A 241 13.77 3.83 14.07
N LEU A 242 15.03 4.25 14.10
CA LEU A 242 15.51 5.41 14.85
C LEU A 242 15.48 6.65 13.96
N SER A 243 15.19 7.82 14.53
CA SER A 243 15.05 9.08 13.78
C SER A 243 15.56 10.25 14.59
N GLY A 244 16.34 11.13 13.98
CA GLY A 244 16.90 12.28 14.68
C GLY A 244 17.95 13.06 13.89
N THR A 245 18.79 13.83 14.62
CA THR A 245 19.87 14.59 14.01
C THR A 245 20.92 13.67 13.37
N ALA A 246 21.62 14.18 12.36
CA ALA A 246 22.68 13.43 11.71
C ALA A 246 23.81 13.03 12.69
N LYS A 247 24.04 13.83 13.74
CA LYS A 247 25.04 13.55 14.79
C LYS A 247 24.61 12.38 15.66
N ALA A 248 23.37 12.40 16.17
CA ALA A 248 22.85 11.34 17.02
C ALA A 248 22.68 10.01 16.25
N ALA A 249 22.24 10.07 14.97
CA ALA A 249 22.17 8.91 14.10
C ALA A 249 23.54 8.23 13.91
N ARG A 250 24.63 8.99 13.67
CA ARG A 250 25.99 8.43 13.61
C ARG A 250 26.43 7.78 14.92
N SER A 251 25.99 8.30 16.07
CA SER A 251 26.28 7.66 17.36
C SER A 251 25.53 6.33 17.49
N ALA A 252 24.28 6.28 17.07
CA ALA A 252 23.47 5.07 17.04
C ALA A 252 24.07 4.02 16.09
N GLU A 253 24.51 4.41 14.88
CA GLU A 253 25.18 3.51 13.94
C GLU A 253 26.40 2.83 14.56
N ARG A 254 27.29 3.60 15.23
CA ARG A 254 28.47 3.02 15.91
C ARG A 254 28.09 2.01 17.00
N ALA A 255 27.01 2.26 17.75
CA ALA A 255 26.52 1.34 18.76
C ALA A 255 25.93 0.05 18.15
N LEU A 256 25.20 0.18 17.04
CA LEU A 256 24.66 -0.94 16.28
C LEU A 256 25.79 -1.79 15.66
N ASP A 257 26.82 -1.13 15.09
CA ASP A 257 28.01 -1.80 14.57
C ASP A 257 28.74 -2.59 15.67
N ALA A 258 28.94 -1.98 16.83
CA ALA A 258 29.60 -2.63 17.97
C ALA A 258 28.78 -3.85 18.49
N ALA A 259 27.46 -3.78 18.41
CA ALA A 259 26.55 -4.88 18.74
C ALA A 259 26.36 -5.88 17.59
N LYS A 260 26.95 -5.64 16.41
CA LYS A 260 26.80 -6.44 15.18
C LYS A 260 25.34 -6.56 14.73
N ILE A 261 24.55 -5.51 14.94
CA ILE A 261 23.13 -5.43 14.55
C ILE A 261 23.04 -4.87 13.13
N PRO A 262 22.40 -5.58 12.17
CA PRO A 262 22.19 -5.08 10.83
C PRO A 262 21.36 -3.80 10.84
N HIS A 263 21.81 -2.79 10.12
CA HIS A 263 21.11 -1.52 10.03
C HIS A 263 21.40 -0.80 8.69
N ARG A 264 20.53 0.14 8.34
CA ARG A 264 20.71 0.95 7.13
C ARG A 264 20.00 2.29 7.25
N ARG A 265 20.57 3.33 6.66
CA ARG A 265 19.88 4.62 6.50
C ARG A 265 18.73 4.50 5.50
N LEU A 266 17.59 5.07 5.86
CA LEU A 266 16.45 5.17 4.97
C LEU A 266 16.63 6.37 4.03
N ARG A 267 16.22 6.21 2.78
CA ARG A 267 16.24 7.27 1.78
C ARG A 267 14.91 8.04 1.81
N VAL A 268 14.76 8.89 2.81
CA VAL A 268 13.57 9.71 3.05
C VAL A 268 13.96 11.18 3.15
N PRO A 269 13.03 12.12 2.83
CA PRO A 269 13.37 13.53 2.74
C PRO A 269 13.62 14.22 4.09
N TYR A 270 13.17 13.63 5.22
CA TYR A 270 13.32 14.20 6.56
C TYR A 270 13.18 13.12 7.64
N ALA A 271 13.64 13.45 8.86
CA ALA A 271 13.53 12.59 10.03
C ALA A 271 12.15 12.72 10.69
N ALA A 272 11.20 11.88 10.24
CA ALA A 272 9.86 11.81 10.83
C ALA A 272 9.90 11.20 12.24
N HIS A 273 8.86 11.48 13.05
CA HIS A 273 8.70 10.94 14.41
C HIS A 273 9.93 11.16 15.30
N SER A 274 10.57 12.31 15.16
CA SER A 274 11.80 12.67 15.88
C SER A 274 11.62 13.97 16.68
N PRO A 275 12.53 14.29 17.60
CA PRO A 275 12.54 15.57 18.27
C PRO A 275 12.55 16.77 17.33
N LEU A 276 13.10 16.63 16.12
CA LEU A 276 13.07 17.67 15.08
C LEU A 276 11.65 18.06 14.64
N ALA A 277 10.70 17.12 14.72
CA ALA A 277 9.30 17.38 14.37
C ALA A 277 8.54 18.20 15.45
N SER A 278 9.08 18.36 16.68
CA SER A 278 8.42 19.12 17.74
C SER A 278 8.18 20.59 17.36
N GLN A 279 9.10 21.20 16.59
CA GLN A 279 8.99 22.60 16.12
C GLN A 279 7.80 22.86 15.19
N ILE A 280 7.20 21.81 14.63
CA ILE A 280 6.07 21.95 13.69
C ILE A 280 4.78 21.32 14.22
N ALA A 281 4.82 20.66 15.37
CA ALA A 281 3.69 19.92 15.93
C ALA A 281 2.45 20.80 16.13
N GLU A 282 2.60 21.98 16.72
CA GLU A 282 1.50 22.94 16.91
C GLU A 282 0.96 23.46 15.59
N LYS A 283 1.83 23.73 14.61
CA LYS A 283 1.41 24.18 13.27
C LYS A 283 0.57 23.09 12.58
N ILE A 284 0.95 21.82 12.70
CA ILE A 284 0.17 20.71 12.14
C ILE A 284 -1.15 20.53 12.88
N ALA A 285 -1.16 20.66 14.22
CA ALA A 285 -2.40 20.60 15.01
C ALA A 285 -3.41 21.68 14.60
N ALA A 286 -2.93 22.87 14.24
CA ALA A 286 -3.74 24.02 13.83
C ALA A 286 -4.22 23.96 12.36
N LEU A 287 -3.73 23.04 11.54
CA LEU A 287 -4.17 22.93 10.14
C LEU A 287 -5.68 22.62 10.06
N PRO A 288 -6.39 23.21 9.08
CA PRO A 288 -7.74 22.75 8.75
C PRO A 288 -7.75 21.25 8.47
N PHE A 289 -8.67 20.54 9.12
CA PHE A 289 -8.79 19.08 9.03
C PHE A 289 -10.17 18.71 8.48
N PRO A 290 -10.30 17.62 7.71
CA PRO A 290 -11.58 17.15 7.19
C PRO A 290 -12.64 16.97 8.28
N ALA A 291 -13.89 17.22 7.94
CA ALA A 291 -15.01 16.66 8.69
C ALA A 291 -14.96 15.14 8.58
N LEU A 292 -15.20 14.43 9.69
CA LEU A 292 -15.05 12.99 9.74
C LEU A 292 -16.39 12.28 9.94
N ASN A 293 -16.53 11.15 9.24
CA ASN A 293 -17.59 10.17 9.42
C ASN A 293 -17.04 8.91 10.11
N GLU A 294 -17.90 8.00 10.53
CA GLU A 294 -17.45 6.67 10.92
C GLU A 294 -16.97 5.90 9.69
N PRO A 295 -15.88 5.12 9.80
CA PRO A 295 -15.30 4.40 8.69
C PRO A 295 -16.19 3.20 8.27
N SER A 296 -16.17 2.85 6.99
CA SER A 296 -16.91 1.70 6.43
C SER A 296 -16.40 0.34 6.93
N CYS A 297 -15.17 0.28 7.43
CA CYS A 297 -14.55 -0.87 8.08
C CYS A 297 -13.52 -0.38 9.10
N PRO A 298 -13.12 -1.19 10.08
CA PRO A 298 -12.11 -0.81 11.07
C PRO A 298 -10.82 -0.29 10.44
N VAL A 299 -10.39 0.90 10.82
CA VAL A 299 -9.10 1.50 10.51
C VAL A 299 -8.30 1.53 11.80
N PHE A 300 -7.12 0.95 11.83
CA PHE A 300 -6.29 0.96 13.04
C PHE A 300 -5.43 2.22 13.13
N SER A 301 -5.22 2.69 14.35
CA SER A 301 -4.33 3.81 14.65
C SER A 301 -2.86 3.41 14.43
N SER A 302 -2.13 4.17 13.66
CA SER A 302 -0.69 3.98 13.48
C SER A 302 0.13 4.29 14.73
N ILE A 303 -0.48 4.87 15.78
CA ILE A 303 0.19 5.25 17.03
C ILE A 303 0.13 4.13 18.07
N ASP A 304 -1.02 3.45 18.19
CA ASP A 304 -1.27 2.50 19.28
C ASP A 304 -1.96 1.21 18.86
N GLY A 305 -2.36 1.10 17.58
CA GLY A 305 -3.02 -0.07 17.02
C GLY A 305 -4.52 -0.18 17.32
N ASN A 306 -5.11 0.77 18.07
CA ASN A 306 -6.54 0.74 18.37
C ASN A 306 -7.38 1.10 17.14
N PRO A 307 -8.62 0.62 17.02
CA PRO A 307 -9.55 1.12 16.00
C PRO A 307 -9.77 2.63 16.15
N LEU A 308 -9.67 3.36 15.04
CA LEU A 308 -9.92 4.80 15.01
C LEU A 308 -11.41 5.11 15.03
N THR A 309 -11.77 6.16 15.75
CA THR A 309 -13.10 6.78 15.71
C THR A 309 -13.03 8.21 15.17
N ALA A 310 -14.10 8.70 14.58
CA ALA A 310 -14.18 10.07 14.09
C ALA A 310 -13.90 11.10 15.21
N ALA A 311 -14.43 10.85 16.42
CA ALA A 311 -14.24 11.70 17.58
C ALA A 311 -12.77 11.81 18.01
N GLU A 312 -12.02 10.71 17.98
CA GLU A 312 -10.60 10.70 18.34
C GLU A 312 -9.73 11.42 17.30
N VAL A 313 -9.92 11.08 16.03
CA VAL A 313 -9.11 11.63 14.93
C VAL A 313 -9.34 13.13 14.73
N SER A 314 -10.53 13.65 15.02
CA SER A 314 -10.84 15.09 14.90
C SER A 314 -10.13 15.96 15.94
N ARG A 315 -9.63 15.40 17.03
CA ARG A 315 -8.92 16.19 18.06
C ARG A 315 -7.61 16.80 17.54
N PRO A 316 -7.41 18.13 17.64
CA PRO A 316 -6.17 18.77 17.18
C PRO A 316 -4.87 18.16 17.74
N PRO A 317 -4.77 17.79 19.05
CA PRO A 317 -3.57 17.16 19.58
C PRO A 317 -3.21 15.84 18.89
N ARG A 318 -4.21 15.04 18.44
CA ARG A 318 -3.99 13.77 17.74
C ARG A 318 -3.15 13.92 16.46
N ARG A 319 -3.34 15.05 15.75
CA ARG A 319 -2.56 15.36 14.52
C ARG A 319 -1.10 15.66 14.83
N ALA A 320 -0.82 16.33 15.95
CA ALA A 320 0.54 16.54 16.43
C ALA A 320 1.17 15.22 16.91
N GLU A 321 0.44 14.43 17.69
CA GLU A 321 0.87 13.11 18.15
C GLU A 321 1.26 12.19 17.02
N GLN A 322 0.51 12.19 15.91
CA GLN A 322 0.80 11.39 14.72
C GLN A 322 2.16 11.74 14.08
N CYS A 323 2.66 12.96 14.29
CA CYS A 323 3.98 13.38 13.81
C CYS A 323 5.11 13.09 14.80
N LEU A 324 4.81 13.00 16.08
CA LEU A 324 5.79 12.92 17.17
C LEU A 324 5.97 11.50 17.71
N ARG A 325 4.84 10.79 17.90
CA ARG A 325 4.86 9.45 18.49
C ARG A 325 5.33 8.41 17.48
N PRO A 326 5.97 7.32 17.94
CA PRO A 326 6.37 6.22 17.08
C PRO A 326 5.20 5.63 16.30
N ALA A 327 5.42 5.26 15.04
CA ALA A 327 4.50 4.41 14.31
C ALA A 327 4.59 2.97 14.86
N ARG A 328 3.49 2.46 15.41
CA ARG A 328 3.40 1.16 16.08
C ARG A 328 2.73 0.12 15.18
N PHE A 329 3.42 -0.22 14.07
CA PHE A 329 2.89 -1.21 13.13
C PHE A 329 2.79 -2.61 13.76
N ASP A 330 3.66 -2.92 14.71
CA ASP A 330 3.58 -4.10 15.56
C ASP A 330 2.21 -4.23 16.26
N LYS A 331 1.68 -3.13 16.80
CA LYS A 331 0.35 -3.09 17.42
C LYS A 331 -0.79 -3.16 16.42
N VAL A 332 -0.64 -2.51 15.26
CA VAL A 332 -1.61 -2.62 14.15
C VAL A 332 -1.76 -4.08 13.72
N LEU A 333 -0.65 -4.82 13.56
CA LEU A 333 -0.66 -6.23 13.19
C LEU A 333 -1.25 -7.12 14.31
N ALA A 334 -0.99 -6.80 15.58
CA ALA A 334 -1.60 -7.51 16.72
C ALA A 334 -3.12 -7.34 16.75
N SER A 335 -3.61 -6.12 16.52
CA SER A 335 -5.04 -5.82 16.45
C SER A 335 -5.72 -6.51 15.27
N ALA A 336 -5.06 -6.55 14.10
CA ALA A 336 -5.53 -7.29 12.94
C ALA A 336 -5.66 -8.79 13.22
N ARG A 337 -4.67 -9.39 13.90
CA ARG A 337 -4.72 -10.79 14.34
C ARG A 337 -5.93 -11.06 15.23
N ASN A 338 -6.15 -10.20 16.23
CA ASN A 338 -7.26 -10.34 17.16
C ASN A 338 -8.62 -10.23 16.45
N LEU A 339 -8.76 -9.28 15.52
CA LEU A 339 -9.99 -9.09 14.75
C LEU A 339 -10.24 -10.23 13.76
N ALA A 340 -9.20 -10.83 13.21
CA ALA A 340 -9.33 -11.93 12.27
C ALA A 340 -9.83 -13.24 12.93
N GLN A 341 -9.75 -13.40 14.26
CA GLN A 341 -10.29 -14.52 15.01
C GLN A 341 -9.90 -15.90 14.44
N GLY A 342 -8.66 -16.06 14.00
CA GLY A 342 -8.14 -17.29 13.39
C GLY A 342 -8.36 -17.42 11.89
N ALA A 343 -9.09 -16.50 11.25
CA ALA A 343 -9.16 -16.44 9.79
C ALA A 343 -7.80 -16.06 9.19
N GLN A 344 -7.49 -16.61 8.01
CA GLN A 344 -6.30 -16.22 7.27
C GLN A 344 -6.45 -14.78 6.76
N ILE A 345 -5.42 -13.96 6.93
CA ILE A 345 -5.39 -12.60 6.42
C ILE A 345 -4.70 -12.57 5.06
N THR A 346 -5.38 -12.04 4.04
CA THR A 346 -4.77 -11.64 2.78
C THR A 346 -4.69 -10.12 2.76
N ALA A 347 -3.46 -9.59 2.80
CA ALA A 347 -3.21 -8.16 2.81
C ALA A 347 -2.73 -7.68 1.44
N VAL A 348 -3.30 -6.56 0.95
CA VAL A 348 -2.87 -5.85 -0.25
C VAL A 348 -2.18 -4.57 0.16
N GLU A 349 -0.90 -4.42 -0.18
CA GLU A 349 -0.10 -3.23 0.12
C GLU A 349 -0.18 -2.23 -1.04
N PHE A 350 -0.75 -1.06 -0.78
CA PHE A 350 -0.95 0.02 -1.74
C PHE A 350 0.22 1.02 -1.74
N GLY A 351 1.40 0.53 -2.09
CA GLY A 351 2.61 1.31 -2.34
C GLY A 351 3.25 0.89 -3.66
N VAL A 352 4.04 1.77 -4.27
CA VAL A 352 4.86 1.38 -5.44
C VAL A 352 5.92 0.38 -5.01
N HIS A 353 6.55 0.64 -3.86
CA HIS A 353 7.47 -0.29 -3.21
C HIS A 353 6.80 -0.97 -2.02
N ARG A 354 7.01 -2.28 -1.91
CA ARG A 354 6.53 -3.08 -0.77
C ARG A 354 7.45 -2.85 0.42
N THR A 355 6.93 -2.21 1.45
CA THR A 355 7.69 -1.85 2.66
C THR A 355 7.15 -2.50 3.93
N LEU A 356 5.90 -2.99 3.91
CA LEU A 356 5.20 -3.55 5.06
C LEU A 356 5.17 -5.09 5.07
N ALA A 357 5.22 -5.71 3.89
CA ALA A 357 5.05 -7.15 3.74
C ALA A 357 6.01 -7.98 4.61
N GLY A 358 7.28 -7.55 4.75
CA GLY A 358 8.26 -8.25 5.60
C GLY A 358 7.86 -8.27 7.08
N ALA A 359 7.45 -7.13 7.62
CA ALA A 359 6.94 -7.03 8.99
C ALA A 359 5.64 -7.81 9.18
N GLY A 360 4.74 -7.72 8.19
CA GLY A 360 3.48 -8.45 8.19
C GLY A 360 3.67 -9.96 8.24
N LEU A 361 4.51 -10.53 7.38
CA LEU A 361 4.82 -11.96 7.36
C LEU A 361 5.51 -12.43 8.64
N ALA A 362 6.42 -11.62 9.20
CA ALA A 362 7.09 -11.95 10.46
C ALA A 362 6.10 -12.00 11.64
N ALA A 363 5.15 -11.06 11.70
CA ALA A 363 4.15 -11.00 12.77
C ALA A 363 2.97 -11.96 12.56
N LEU A 364 2.62 -12.25 11.31
CA LEU A 364 1.47 -13.05 10.88
C LEU A 364 1.94 -14.11 9.86
N PRO A 365 2.65 -15.18 10.26
CA PRO A 365 3.27 -16.12 9.34
C PRO A 365 2.31 -16.85 8.38
N GLN A 366 1.04 -16.97 8.77
CA GLN A 366 0.00 -17.60 7.94
C GLN A 366 -0.71 -16.60 7.02
N SER A 367 -0.36 -15.31 7.08
CA SER A 367 -0.94 -14.29 6.20
C SER A 367 -0.32 -14.34 4.81
N ARG A 368 -1.06 -13.85 3.83
CA ARG A 368 -0.58 -13.61 2.47
C ARG A 368 -0.44 -12.10 2.25
N TRP A 369 0.69 -11.67 1.70
CA TRP A 369 0.93 -10.26 1.38
C TRP A 369 1.16 -10.09 -0.11
N LEU A 370 0.32 -9.27 -0.73
CA LEU A 370 0.35 -8.92 -2.14
C LEU A 370 0.68 -7.43 -2.29
N GLY A 371 1.40 -7.05 -3.31
CA GLY A 371 1.54 -5.64 -3.69
C GLY A 371 0.46 -5.29 -4.70
N ALA A 372 -0.24 -4.19 -4.53
CA ALA A 372 -1.37 -3.81 -5.38
C ALA A 372 -1.03 -3.70 -6.88
N SER A 373 0.24 -3.45 -7.21
CA SER A 373 0.75 -3.36 -8.58
C SER A 373 2.06 -4.13 -8.80
N SER A 374 2.40 -5.03 -7.88
CA SER A 374 3.68 -5.76 -7.94
C SER A 374 3.51 -7.08 -8.65
N MET A 375 4.27 -7.29 -9.70
CA MET A 375 4.38 -8.60 -10.36
C MET A 375 5.00 -9.63 -9.43
N LYS A 376 4.59 -10.89 -9.57
CA LYS A 376 5.23 -12.05 -8.91
C LYS A 376 6.68 -12.23 -9.37
N SER A 377 6.97 -11.91 -10.64
CA SER A 377 8.30 -11.89 -11.22
C SER A 377 8.51 -10.62 -12.04
N TYR A 378 9.62 -9.93 -11.82
CA TYR A 378 10.00 -8.79 -12.66
C TYR A 378 10.51 -9.34 -14.01
N VAL A 379 9.95 -8.86 -15.11
CA VAL A 379 10.40 -9.18 -16.47
C VAL A 379 11.29 -8.03 -16.92
N ALA A 380 12.60 -8.25 -16.93
CA ALA A 380 13.61 -7.20 -17.15
C ALA A 380 13.47 -6.52 -18.53
N ASP A 381 12.94 -7.24 -19.52
CA ASP A 381 12.83 -6.77 -20.92
C ASP A 381 11.46 -6.14 -21.23
N LYS A 382 10.60 -5.94 -20.21
CA LYS A 382 9.27 -5.37 -20.39
C LYS A 382 9.19 -3.92 -19.93
N SER A 383 8.31 -3.16 -20.58
CA SER A 383 8.07 -1.77 -20.21
C SER A 383 7.50 -1.64 -18.79
N ARG A 384 7.67 -0.46 -18.19
CA ARG A 384 7.10 -0.17 -16.87
C ARG A 384 5.57 -0.24 -16.89
N GLU A 385 4.96 0.27 -17.96
CA GLU A 385 3.51 0.24 -18.19
C GLU A 385 2.98 -1.19 -18.15
N TYR A 386 3.63 -2.09 -18.88
CA TYR A 386 3.32 -3.51 -18.89
C TYR A 386 3.41 -4.11 -17.49
N CYS A 387 4.51 -3.85 -16.77
CA CYS A 387 4.74 -4.39 -15.44
C CYS A 387 3.67 -3.95 -14.43
N PHE A 388 3.28 -2.67 -14.43
CA PHE A 388 2.24 -2.17 -13.55
C PHE A 388 0.87 -2.76 -13.87
N LYS A 389 0.47 -2.74 -15.14
CA LYS A 389 -0.81 -3.31 -15.58
C LYS A 389 -0.91 -4.77 -15.20
N ARG A 390 0.09 -5.57 -15.55
CA ARG A 390 0.15 -6.99 -15.24
C ARG A 390 0.09 -7.25 -13.73
N GLY A 391 0.87 -6.53 -12.94
CA GLY A 391 0.89 -6.69 -11.47
C GLY A 391 -0.46 -6.39 -10.82
N ILE A 392 -1.19 -5.37 -11.30
CA ILE A 392 -2.53 -5.04 -10.84
C ILE A 392 -3.50 -6.19 -11.17
N MET A 393 -3.47 -6.69 -12.41
CA MET A 393 -4.31 -7.81 -12.85
C MET A 393 -4.01 -9.10 -12.06
N GLU A 394 -2.74 -9.45 -11.87
CA GLU A 394 -2.33 -10.65 -11.12
C GLU A 394 -2.79 -10.59 -9.65
N THR A 395 -2.73 -9.40 -9.03
CA THR A 395 -3.21 -9.22 -7.66
C THR A 395 -4.72 -9.34 -7.59
N ALA A 396 -5.46 -8.70 -8.50
CA ALA A 396 -6.91 -8.82 -8.57
C ALA A 396 -7.36 -10.27 -8.84
N ALA A 397 -6.67 -10.98 -9.76
CA ALA A 397 -6.90 -12.40 -10.03
C ALA A 397 -6.73 -13.26 -8.79
N ALA A 398 -5.64 -13.05 -8.04
CA ALA A 398 -5.37 -13.80 -6.82
C ALA A 398 -6.44 -13.57 -5.73
N LEU A 399 -6.90 -12.34 -5.56
CA LEU A 399 -7.97 -12.00 -4.61
C LEU A 399 -9.31 -12.61 -5.03
N TRP A 400 -9.63 -12.58 -6.32
CA TRP A 400 -10.85 -13.14 -6.85
C TRP A 400 -10.88 -14.68 -6.74
N GLU A 401 -9.78 -15.37 -7.03
CA GLU A 401 -9.64 -16.81 -6.80
C GLU A 401 -9.84 -17.18 -5.33
N GLU A 402 -9.44 -16.32 -4.41
CA GLU A 402 -9.65 -16.48 -2.98
C GLU A 402 -11.09 -16.21 -2.52
N GLY A 403 -11.98 -15.77 -3.42
CA GLY A 403 -13.37 -15.46 -3.10
C GLY A 403 -13.57 -14.14 -2.35
N LEU A 404 -12.58 -13.22 -2.43
CA LEU A 404 -12.61 -11.93 -1.74
C LEU A 404 -13.36 -10.83 -2.52
N ALA A 405 -13.86 -11.13 -3.70
CA ALA A 405 -14.84 -10.33 -4.45
C ALA A 405 -15.66 -11.26 -5.35
N ASP A 406 -16.86 -10.85 -5.71
CA ASP A 406 -17.77 -11.64 -6.55
C ASP A 406 -17.63 -11.29 -8.03
N GLY A 407 -17.47 -10.01 -8.37
CA GLY A 407 -17.31 -9.53 -9.74
C GLY A 407 -15.97 -9.85 -10.36
N ALA A 408 -15.88 -9.77 -11.68
CA ALA A 408 -14.64 -9.97 -12.44
C ALA A 408 -14.34 -8.78 -13.39
N GLU A 409 -14.82 -7.59 -13.04
CA GLU A 409 -14.64 -6.34 -13.81
C GLU A 409 -13.18 -5.99 -14.04
N TRP A 410 -12.28 -6.43 -13.14
CA TRP A 410 -10.83 -6.28 -13.24
C TRP A 410 -10.23 -6.97 -14.48
N THR A 411 -10.95 -7.88 -15.13
CA THR A 411 -10.49 -8.56 -16.36
C THR A 411 -10.57 -7.66 -17.60
N GLN A 412 -11.23 -6.50 -17.49
CA GLN A 412 -11.50 -5.60 -18.64
C GLN A 412 -10.43 -4.52 -18.85
N ILE A 413 -9.35 -4.51 -18.07
CA ILE A 413 -8.28 -3.50 -18.14
C ILE A 413 -7.17 -3.81 -19.15
#